data_3828ef47a90dc53b2cb6b3a1f6fd436b
#
_entry.id   3828ef47a90dc53b2cb6b3a1f6fd436b
#
_cell.length_a   1.000
_cell.length_b   1.000
_cell.length_c   1.000
_cell.angle_alpha   90.00
_cell.angle_beta   90.00
_cell.angle_gamma   90.00
#
_symmetry.space_group_name_H-M   'P 1'
#
loop_
_entity.id
_entity.type
_entity.pdbx_description
1 polymer ?
#
loop_
_entity_poly.entity_id
_entity_poly.type
_entity_poly.pdbx_seq_one_letter_code
_entity_poly.pdbx_strand_id
1 'polypeptide(L)'
;MVAAVPAFEVVRDAVLGIGGGPLVSLAVATNTLAALTGSASGGLTIALDALGVTYLERAALIGMDPALLHRVAVIGSGTLDSLPHNGAVVTLLAVCGSTHTDSYKDIFMVGILGPIVALVVVIGLGSLVGSF
;
A
#
# COMPACT_ATOMS: atom_id res chain seq x y z
N MET A 1 -7.20 -6.53 16.56
CA MET A 1 -6.80 -7.94 16.74
C MET A 1 -5.51 -8.30 15.99
N VAL A 2 -5.34 -7.94 14.72
CA VAL A 2 -4.11 -8.25 13.95
C VAL A 2 -2.87 -7.60 14.56
N ALA A 3 -2.97 -6.36 15.04
CA ALA A 3 -1.88 -5.61 15.67
C ALA A 3 -1.38 -6.20 17.01
N ALA A 4 -2.10 -7.17 17.58
CA ALA A 4 -1.71 -7.86 18.82
C ALA A 4 -0.96 -9.18 18.59
N VAL A 5 -0.69 -9.54 17.34
CA VAL A 5 0.03 -10.76 16.98
C VAL A 5 1.54 -10.47 16.94
N PRO A 6 2.40 -11.26 17.60
CA PRO A 6 3.85 -11.05 17.60
C PRO A 6 4.46 -10.91 16.21
N ALA A 7 3.90 -11.62 15.21
CA ALA A 7 4.30 -11.51 13.82
C ALA A 7 4.09 -10.10 13.24
N PHE A 8 3.11 -9.34 13.75
CA PHE A 8 2.86 -7.96 13.32
C PHE A 8 3.97 -7.01 13.78
N GLU A 9 4.51 -7.20 14.99
CA GLU A 9 5.63 -6.39 15.48
C GLU A 9 6.88 -6.56 14.62
N VAL A 10 7.14 -7.77 14.14
CA VAL A 10 8.26 -8.05 13.22
C VAL A 10 8.06 -7.30 11.89
N VAL A 11 6.84 -7.32 11.34
CA VAL A 11 6.50 -6.58 10.11
C VAL A 11 6.63 -5.08 10.33
N ARG A 12 6.11 -4.56 11.45
CA ARG A 12 6.21 -3.16 11.82
C ARG A 12 7.67 -2.68 11.90
N ASP A 13 8.50 -3.41 12.64
CA ASP A 13 9.89 -3.03 12.85
C ASP A 13 10.71 -3.14 11.55
N ALA A 14 10.44 -4.17 10.74
CA ALA A 14 11.04 -4.31 9.42
C ALA A 14 10.67 -3.14 8.49
N VAL A 15 9.40 -2.76 8.46
CA VAL A 15 8.91 -1.65 7.62
C VAL A 15 9.45 -0.30 8.08
N LEU A 16 9.48 -0.06 9.39
CA LEU A 16 10.02 1.19 9.96
C LEU A 16 11.54 1.30 9.79
N GLY A 17 12.25 0.17 9.60
CA GLY A 17 13.68 0.09 9.32
C GLY A 17 14.05 0.27 7.84
N ILE A 18 13.08 0.34 6.92
CA ILE A 18 13.36 0.52 5.49
C ILE A 18 13.99 1.89 5.24
N GLY A 19 15.20 1.87 4.66
CA GLY A 19 15.85 3.08 4.15
C GLY A 19 15.09 3.66 2.95
N GLY A 20 15.10 4.98 2.79
CA GLY A 20 14.37 5.67 1.70
C GLY A 20 13.35 6.70 2.19
N GLY A 21 13.28 6.89 3.51
CA GLY A 21 12.40 7.89 4.12
C GLY A 21 10.99 7.38 4.41
N PRO A 22 10.16 8.22 5.06
CA PRO A 22 8.84 7.82 5.54
C PRO A 22 7.86 7.47 4.40
N LEU A 23 8.01 8.04 3.21
CA LEU A 23 7.13 7.76 2.07
C LEU A 23 7.33 6.33 1.54
N VAL A 24 8.59 5.93 1.35
CA VAL A 24 8.91 4.57 0.86
C VAL A 24 8.51 3.53 1.89
N SER A 25 8.83 3.76 3.15
CA SER A 25 8.46 2.88 4.25
C SER A 25 6.93 2.73 4.38
N LEU A 26 6.17 3.83 4.30
CA LEU A 26 4.70 3.81 4.32
C LEU A 26 4.12 3.08 3.11
N ALA A 27 4.67 3.31 1.91
CA ALA A 27 4.26 2.61 0.70
C ALA A 27 4.42 1.09 0.83
N VAL A 28 5.57 0.65 1.34
CA VAL A 28 5.82 -0.79 1.56
C VAL A 28 4.90 -1.35 2.63
N ALA A 29 4.66 -0.62 3.73
CA ALA A 29 3.75 -1.05 4.78
C ALA A 29 2.33 -1.28 4.27
N THR A 30 1.77 -0.29 3.58
CA THR A 30 0.40 -0.36 3.07
C THR A 30 0.23 -1.43 2.01
N ASN A 31 1.21 -1.56 1.09
CA ASN A 31 1.25 -2.62 0.09
C ASN A 31 1.29 -4.02 0.72
N THR A 32 2.19 -4.23 1.68
CA THR A 32 2.35 -5.55 2.34
C THR A 32 1.08 -5.93 3.09
N LEU A 33 0.49 -5.00 3.85
CA LEU A 33 -0.71 -5.29 4.62
C LEU A 33 -1.94 -5.49 3.73
N ALA A 34 -2.07 -4.73 2.63
CA ALA A 34 -3.12 -4.96 1.64
C ALA A 34 -2.99 -6.34 0.97
N ALA A 35 -1.78 -6.72 0.58
CA ALA A 35 -1.51 -8.04 0.02
C ALA A 35 -1.83 -9.19 0.99
N LEU A 36 -1.44 -9.06 2.26
CA LEU A 36 -1.68 -10.08 3.29
C LEU A 36 -3.16 -10.22 3.66
N THR A 37 -3.88 -9.10 3.69
CA THR A 37 -5.32 -9.09 4.03
C THR A 37 -6.22 -9.41 2.85
N GLY A 38 -5.70 -9.27 1.61
CA GLY A 38 -6.50 -9.35 0.39
C GLY A 38 -7.55 -8.23 0.31
N SER A 39 -7.27 -7.06 0.91
CA SER A 39 -8.19 -5.93 0.97
C SER A 39 -7.42 -4.61 1.13
N ALA A 40 -7.58 -3.70 0.17
CA ALA A 40 -7.00 -2.36 0.24
C ALA A 40 -7.42 -1.61 1.50
N SER A 41 -8.71 -1.55 1.77
CA SER A 41 -9.26 -0.85 2.94
C SER A 41 -8.86 -1.52 4.25
N GLY A 42 -8.89 -2.85 4.30
CA GLY A 42 -8.47 -3.62 5.49
C GLY A 42 -6.99 -3.42 5.81
N GLY A 43 -6.13 -3.55 4.79
CA GLY A 43 -4.69 -3.33 4.93
C GLY A 43 -4.34 -1.88 5.31
N LEU A 44 -5.00 -0.90 4.68
CA LEU A 44 -4.83 0.52 4.99
C LEU A 44 -5.24 0.85 6.44
N THR A 45 -6.39 0.37 6.87
CA THR A 45 -6.86 0.59 8.25
C THR A 45 -5.87 0.05 9.26
N ILE A 46 -5.41 -1.19 9.09
CA ILE A 46 -4.41 -1.81 9.98
C ILE A 46 -3.09 -1.02 9.97
N ALA A 47 -2.63 -0.59 8.80
CA ALA A 47 -1.40 0.19 8.67
C ALA A 47 -1.50 1.52 9.41
N LEU A 48 -2.59 2.26 9.22
CA LEU A 48 -2.76 3.59 9.81
C LEU A 48 -3.05 3.53 11.31
N ASP A 49 -3.83 2.56 11.78
CA ASP A 49 -4.07 2.36 13.21
C ASP A 49 -2.79 2.05 13.98
N ALA A 50 -1.90 1.26 13.38
CA ALA A 50 -0.69 0.83 14.05
C ALA A 50 0.51 1.78 13.85
N LEU A 51 0.61 2.42 12.70
CA LEU A 51 1.81 3.16 12.27
C LEU A 51 1.54 4.64 11.96
N GLY A 52 0.28 5.05 11.84
CA GLY A 52 -0.09 6.39 11.39
C GLY A 52 0.52 7.51 12.24
N VAL A 53 0.47 7.40 13.57
CA VAL A 53 1.07 8.39 14.49
C VAL A 53 2.58 8.47 14.26
N THR A 54 3.26 7.34 14.15
CA THR A 54 4.72 7.29 13.92
C THR A 54 5.11 7.96 12.60
N TYR A 55 4.33 7.75 11.53
CA TYR A 55 4.60 8.39 10.24
C TYR A 55 4.32 9.89 10.26
N LEU A 56 3.28 10.34 10.96
CA LEU A 56 3.00 11.77 11.14
C LEU A 56 4.12 12.48 11.92
N GLU A 57 4.60 11.86 13.00
CA GLU A 57 5.74 12.39 13.78
C GLU A 57 7.01 12.47 12.93
N ARG A 58 7.34 11.42 12.18
CA ARG A 58 8.49 11.42 11.27
C ARG A 58 8.37 12.47 10.18
N ALA A 59 7.18 12.66 9.61
CA ALA A 59 6.92 13.69 8.62
C ALA A 59 7.10 15.10 9.19
N ALA A 60 6.59 15.34 10.40
CA ALA A 60 6.73 16.63 11.08
C ALA A 60 8.21 16.98 11.35
N LEU A 61 9.04 16.01 11.72
CA LEU A 61 10.48 16.22 11.95
C LEU A 61 11.24 16.70 10.72
N ILE A 62 10.79 16.33 9.51
CA ILE A 62 11.43 16.71 8.23
C ILE A 62 10.63 17.76 7.45
N GLY A 63 9.58 18.32 8.05
CA GLY A 63 8.74 19.33 7.41
C GLY A 63 7.92 18.82 6.23
N MET A 64 7.60 17.53 6.20
CA MET A 64 6.81 16.92 5.13
C MET A 64 5.32 17.13 5.34
N ASP A 65 4.59 17.48 4.26
CA ASP A 65 3.14 17.66 4.30
C ASP A 65 2.43 16.31 4.53
N PRO A 66 1.56 16.20 5.55
CA PRO A 66 0.75 15.00 5.78
C PRO A 66 -0.13 14.59 4.60
N ALA A 67 -0.52 15.52 3.73
CA ALA A 67 -1.28 15.22 2.52
C ALA A 67 -0.53 14.28 1.57
N LEU A 68 0.79 14.40 1.51
CA LEU A 68 1.63 13.50 0.71
C LEU A 68 1.67 12.09 1.29
N LEU A 69 1.76 11.96 2.62
CA LEU A 69 1.63 10.66 3.30
C LEU A 69 0.29 10.00 2.98
N HIS A 70 -0.80 10.77 3.05
CA HIS A 70 -2.13 10.26 2.73
C HIS A 70 -2.22 9.73 1.29
N ARG A 71 -1.71 10.47 0.30
CA ARG A 71 -1.70 10.03 -1.10
C ARG A 71 -0.92 8.73 -1.28
N VAL A 72 0.28 8.66 -0.71
CA VAL A 72 1.13 7.46 -0.79
C VAL A 72 0.46 6.27 -0.10
N ALA A 73 -0.17 6.46 1.05
CA ALA A 73 -0.87 5.41 1.76
C ALA A 73 -2.05 4.84 0.95
N VAL A 74 -2.87 5.72 0.34
CA VAL A 74 -4.02 5.31 -0.47
C VAL A 74 -3.59 4.58 -1.73
N ILE A 75 -2.63 5.11 -2.50
CA ILE A 75 -2.13 4.45 -3.71
C ILE A 75 -1.46 3.12 -3.34
N GLY A 76 -0.62 3.12 -2.29
CA GLY A 76 0.07 1.92 -1.83
C GLY A 76 -0.88 0.81 -1.42
N SER A 77 -1.96 1.11 -0.72
CA SER A 77 -2.93 0.09 -0.32
C SER A 77 -3.67 -0.54 -1.50
N GLY A 78 -3.92 0.21 -2.57
CA GLY A 78 -4.60 -0.27 -3.77
C GLY A 78 -3.72 -1.05 -4.74
N THR A 79 -2.40 -0.99 -4.59
CA THR A 79 -1.47 -1.58 -5.58
C THR A 79 -1.48 -3.10 -5.56
N LEU A 80 -1.25 -3.74 -4.42
CA LEU A 80 -1.24 -5.20 -4.29
C LEU A 80 -2.60 -5.78 -3.88
N ASP A 81 -3.65 -4.99 -3.93
CA ASP A 81 -5.02 -5.45 -3.70
C ASP A 81 -5.58 -6.29 -4.87
N SER A 82 -4.96 -6.20 -6.06
CA SER A 82 -5.36 -6.96 -7.26
C SER A 82 -4.62 -8.28 -7.42
N LEU A 83 -4.09 -8.87 -6.35
CA LEU A 83 -3.45 -10.19 -6.39
C LEU A 83 -4.49 -11.30 -6.69
N PRO A 84 -4.06 -12.45 -7.32
CA PRO A 84 -4.99 -13.46 -7.82
C PRO A 84 -5.88 -14.09 -6.74
N HIS A 85 -5.44 -14.10 -5.48
CA HIS A 85 -6.20 -14.62 -4.34
C HIS A 85 -7.19 -13.62 -3.74
N ASN A 86 -7.17 -12.35 -4.19
CA ASN A 86 -8.08 -11.34 -3.69
C ASN A 86 -9.54 -11.68 -4.04
N GLY A 87 -10.42 -11.56 -3.05
CA GLY A 87 -11.84 -11.87 -3.21
C GLY A 87 -12.54 -11.04 -4.28
N ALA A 88 -12.14 -9.77 -4.46
CA ALA A 88 -12.68 -8.91 -5.50
C ALA A 88 -12.32 -9.41 -6.91
N VAL A 89 -11.06 -9.84 -7.12
CA VAL A 89 -10.59 -10.41 -8.39
C VAL A 89 -11.32 -11.71 -8.70
N VAL A 90 -11.41 -12.61 -7.71
CA VAL A 90 -12.14 -13.88 -7.86
C VAL A 90 -13.60 -13.65 -8.21
N THR A 91 -14.26 -12.72 -7.51
CA THR A 91 -15.67 -12.39 -7.75
C THR A 91 -15.87 -11.75 -9.12
N LEU A 92 -14.99 -10.81 -9.51
CA LEU A 92 -15.04 -10.16 -10.82
C LEU A 92 -14.98 -11.19 -11.96
N LEU A 93 -13.99 -12.09 -11.90
CA LEU A 93 -13.82 -13.14 -12.91
C LEU A 93 -15.04 -14.08 -12.96
N ALA A 94 -15.58 -14.48 -11.81
CA ALA A 94 -16.76 -15.33 -11.74
C ALA A 94 -17.99 -14.64 -12.36
N VAL A 95 -18.23 -13.37 -12.06
CA VAL A 95 -19.36 -12.61 -12.63
C VAL A 95 -19.22 -12.40 -14.13
N CYS A 96 -18.00 -12.15 -14.61
CA CYS A 96 -17.71 -11.97 -16.04
C CYS A 96 -17.63 -13.28 -16.81
N GLY A 97 -17.73 -14.43 -16.16
CA GLY A 97 -17.58 -15.75 -16.80
C GLY A 97 -16.17 -15.96 -17.39
N SER A 98 -15.15 -15.30 -16.82
CA SER A 98 -13.76 -15.37 -17.24
C SER A 98 -12.91 -16.17 -16.25
N THR A 99 -11.70 -16.53 -16.68
CA THR A 99 -10.74 -17.26 -15.83
C THR A 99 -9.51 -16.43 -15.54
N HIS A 100 -8.75 -16.79 -14.50
CA HIS A 100 -7.45 -16.19 -14.24
C HIS A 100 -6.49 -16.34 -15.44
N THR A 101 -6.53 -17.47 -16.13
CA THR A 101 -5.67 -17.72 -17.27
C THR A 101 -5.92 -16.74 -18.41
N ASP A 102 -7.18 -16.37 -18.62
CA ASP A 102 -7.59 -15.52 -19.75
C ASP A 102 -7.37 -14.02 -19.44
N SER A 103 -7.64 -13.58 -18.22
CA SER A 103 -7.76 -12.15 -17.89
C SER A 103 -6.71 -11.63 -16.92
N TYR A 104 -5.96 -12.52 -16.24
CA TYR A 104 -5.09 -12.03 -15.15
C TYR A 104 -3.90 -11.19 -15.65
N LYS A 105 -3.46 -11.37 -16.88
CA LYS A 105 -2.41 -10.49 -17.47
C LYS A 105 -2.85 -9.03 -17.51
N ASP A 106 -4.10 -8.78 -17.93
CA ASP A 106 -4.64 -7.44 -18.03
C ASP A 106 -4.89 -6.85 -16.64
N ILE A 107 -5.42 -7.65 -15.72
CA ILE A 107 -5.59 -7.26 -14.31
C ILE A 107 -4.24 -6.90 -13.69
N PHE A 108 -3.19 -7.69 -13.93
CA PHE A 108 -1.85 -7.41 -13.42
C PHE A 108 -1.29 -6.10 -13.99
N MET A 109 -1.42 -5.89 -15.30
CA MET A 109 -0.91 -4.67 -15.94
C MET A 109 -1.61 -3.42 -15.43
N VAL A 110 -2.93 -3.45 -15.33
CA VAL A 110 -3.73 -2.28 -14.92
C VAL A 110 -3.80 -2.15 -13.39
N GLY A 111 -4.02 -3.24 -12.68
CA GLY A 111 -4.28 -3.24 -11.24
C GLY A 111 -3.01 -3.25 -10.37
N ILE A 112 -1.89 -3.73 -10.89
CA ILE A 112 -0.64 -3.83 -10.13
C ILE A 112 0.45 -2.93 -10.74
N LEU A 113 0.82 -3.17 -11.98
CA LEU A 113 1.93 -2.43 -12.59
C LEU A 113 1.62 -0.94 -12.76
N GLY A 114 0.42 -0.58 -13.19
CA GLY A 114 -0.02 0.81 -13.29
C GLY A 114 0.07 1.57 -11.97
N PRO A 115 -0.55 1.11 -10.89
CA PRO A 115 -0.44 1.73 -9.57
C PRO A 115 0.99 1.75 -9.00
N ILE A 116 1.84 0.74 -9.26
CA ILE A 116 3.26 0.78 -8.86
C ILE A 116 3.97 1.95 -9.54
N VAL A 117 3.79 2.12 -10.84
CA VAL A 117 4.37 3.25 -11.58
C VAL A 117 3.86 4.58 -11.02
N ALA A 118 2.55 4.69 -10.80
CA ALA A 118 1.96 5.89 -10.18
C ALA A 118 2.55 6.18 -8.79
N LEU A 119 2.73 5.14 -7.96
CA LEU A 119 3.31 5.26 -6.63
C LEU A 119 4.75 5.77 -6.67
N VAL A 120 5.57 5.21 -7.58
CA VAL A 120 6.96 5.66 -7.79
C VAL A 120 7.00 7.12 -8.25
N VAL A 121 6.13 7.52 -9.17
CA VAL A 121 6.04 8.91 -9.64
C VAL A 121 5.63 9.86 -8.52
N VAL A 122 4.61 9.50 -7.73
CA VAL A 122 4.13 10.33 -6.61
C VAL A 122 5.20 10.48 -5.53
N ILE A 123 5.90 9.40 -5.18
CA ILE A 123 7.01 9.45 -4.23
C ILE A 123 8.15 10.31 -4.78
N GLY A 124 8.51 10.13 -6.05
CA GLY A 124 9.56 10.89 -6.70
C GLY A 124 9.25 12.39 -6.77
N LEU A 125 8.09 12.76 -7.26
CA LEU A 125 7.64 14.16 -7.31
C LEU A 125 7.50 14.77 -5.91
N GLY A 126 6.90 14.04 -4.97
CA GLY A 126 6.75 14.49 -3.59
C GLY A 126 8.08 14.70 -2.87
N SER A 127 9.09 13.91 -3.21
CA SER A 127 10.46 14.08 -2.66
C SER A 127 11.20 15.28 -3.27
N LEU A 128 10.88 15.67 -4.51
CA LEU A 128 11.55 16.77 -5.23
C LEU A 128 10.85 18.11 -5.05
N VAL A 129 9.53 18.12 -5.11
CA VAL A 129 8.73 19.36 -5.17
C VAL A 129 8.02 19.63 -3.84
N GLY A 130 7.93 18.61 -2.98
CA GLY A 130 7.10 18.65 -1.78
C GLY A 130 5.64 18.29 -2.10
N SER A 131 4.70 18.83 -1.31
CA SER A 131 3.27 18.62 -1.55
C SER A 131 2.79 19.35 -2.79
N PHE A 132 1.98 18.70 -3.60
CA PHE A 132 1.34 19.22 -4.82
C PHE A 132 -0.15 18.85 -4.86
#